data_7c687dda8a28c85048e4148826344238
#
_entry.id   7c687dda8a28c85048e4148826344238
#
_cell.length_a   1.000
_cell.length_b   1.000
_cell.length_c   1.000
_cell.angle_alpha   90.00
_cell.angle_beta   90.00
_cell.angle_gamma   90.00
#
_symmetry.space_group_name_H-M   'P 1'
#
loop_
_entity.id
_entity.type
_entity.pdbx_description
1 polymer ?
#
loop_
_entity_poly.entity_id
_entity_poly.type
_entity_poly.pdbx_seq_one_letter_code
_entity_poly.pdbx_strand_id
1 'polypeptide(L)'
;MEKRVRVSSVFERNYNATTKIVVNQGGSRSGKTYSILQLLILVKAFDSTDQVISIVRKSLPALRATAMRDFFDILKEHDLYDERNHNKTENTYKLNGNLFEFMSLDQPQKKRGAKRTFLFLNEANELNLEDWIQLSIRTEKQIFIDYNPSMDEHWLYDQVIPRPDCTYIHSTYLDNIMFLPKEVINEIEHLKTIDENYWRIYGLGEIGQLKGLIFTNWETADLFPTGCKWTAYGMDFGFTNDPTVVVKVGLFGGEIWADELLYQRALTNKDIVNHLAELKISRGDDIICDNQPQSIFEIRQSGFNARAAYKGPESIQTGIDIMKRFRIKVTKRSINLIRELKNYKWKEDAAGNTVNQPVDKFNHAIDAVRYVCMDRLLGEKRVTRVRKKI
;
A
#
# COMPACT_ATOMS: atom_id res chain seq x y z
N MET A 1 25.26 -39.09 -11.91
CA MET A 1 24.12 -39.00 -12.84
C MET A 1 23.64 -37.57 -12.89
N GLU A 2 23.70 -36.91 -14.04
CA GLU A 2 23.05 -35.61 -14.21
C GLU A 2 21.53 -35.80 -14.18
N LYS A 3 20.85 -35.29 -13.18
CA LYS A 3 19.38 -35.24 -13.16
C LYS A 3 18.92 -33.98 -13.91
N ARG A 4 18.15 -34.12 -14.97
CA ARG A 4 17.51 -32.97 -15.64
C ARG A 4 16.27 -32.58 -14.85
N VAL A 5 16.22 -31.32 -14.43
CA VAL A 5 15.08 -30.74 -13.71
C VAL A 5 14.32 -29.84 -14.66
N ARG A 6 13.00 -29.97 -14.70
CA ARG A 6 12.15 -29.03 -15.41
C ARG A 6 11.94 -27.79 -14.52
N VAL A 7 12.17 -26.62 -15.07
CA VAL A 7 12.03 -25.36 -14.36
C VAL A 7 11.14 -24.37 -15.13
N SER A 8 10.52 -23.45 -14.41
CA SER A 8 9.73 -22.37 -15.00
C SER A 8 10.62 -21.20 -15.42
N SER A 9 10.09 -20.27 -16.21
CA SER A 9 10.78 -19.00 -16.52
C SER A 9 11.05 -18.16 -15.25
N VAL A 10 10.22 -18.31 -14.23
CA VAL A 10 10.42 -17.67 -12.93
C VAL A 10 11.66 -18.19 -12.22
N PHE A 11 11.92 -19.49 -12.28
CA PHE A 11 13.15 -20.07 -11.74
C PHE A 11 14.38 -19.48 -12.45
N GLU A 12 14.40 -19.46 -13.78
CA GLU A 12 15.53 -18.93 -14.54
C GLU A 12 15.85 -17.47 -14.20
N ARG A 13 14.81 -16.64 -14.05
CA ARG A 13 14.97 -15.24 -13.64
C ARG A 13 15.54 -15.10 -12.23
N ASN A 14 15.09 -15.93 -11.28
CA ASN A 14 15.66 -15.97 -9.92
C ASN A 14 17.10 -16.50 -9.90
N TYR A 15 17.39 -17.53 -10.68
CA TYR A 15 18.74 -18.11 -10.79
C TYR A 15 19.77 -17.09 -11.34
N ASN A 16 19.37 -16.29 -12.33
CA ASN A 16 20.23 -15.29 -12.97
C ASN A 16 20.33 -13.97 -12.15
N ALA A 17 19.51 -13.79 -11.11
CA ALA A 17 19.55 -12.60 -10.28
C ALA A 17 20.75 -12.61 -9.34
N THR A 18 21.64 -11.62 -9.48
CA THR A 18 22.88 -11.47 -8.69
C THR A 18 22.80 -10.42 -7.60
N THR A 19 21.72 -9.65 -7.55
CA THR A 19 21.51 -8.61 -6.55
C THR A 19 21.27 -9.17 -5.15
N LYS A 20 21.46 -8.33 -4.13
CA LYS A 20 21.22 -8.67 -2.72
C LYS A 20 19.79 -9.08 -2.46
N ILE A 21 18.83 -8.40 -3.10
CA ILE A 21 17.40 -8.60 -2.91
C ILE A 21 16.78 -9.01 -4.24
N VAL A 22 15.94 -10.03 -4.22
CA VAL A 22 15.17 -10.51 -5.38
C VAL A 22 13.70 -10.54 -4.99
N VAL A 23 12.94 -9.61 -5.55
CA VAL A 23 11.50 -9.46 -5.26
C VAL A 23 10.69 -10.09 -6.37
N ASN A 24 9.85 -11.06 -6.02
CA ASN A 24 8.95 -11.76 -6.93
C ASN A 24 7.50 -11.32 -6.66
N GLN A 25 7.00 -10.38 -7.44
CA GLN A 25 5.58 -10.04 -7.49
C GLN A 25 4.89 -10.88 -8.55
N GLY A 26 3.69 -11.36 -8.27
CA GLY A 26 2.94 -12.04 -9.33
C GLY A 26 1.62 -12.60 -8.89
N GLY A 27 0.85 -13.07 -9.87
CA GLY A 27 -0.44 -13.71 -9.66
C GLY A 27 -0.35 -15.04 -8.93
N SER A 28 -1.49 -15.55 -8.51
CA SER A 28 -1.63 -16.91 -7.99
C SER A 28 -1.23 -17.92 -9.06
N ARG A 29 -0.61 -19.02 -8.65
CA ARG A 29 -0.16 -20.09 -9.55
C ARG A 29 0.94 -19.68 -10.55
N SER A 30 1.57 -18.50 -10.42
CA SER A 30 2.71 -18.12 -11.27
C SER A 30 4.01 -18.90 -11.00
N GLY A 31 4.04 -19.73 -9.95
CA GLY A 31 5.19 -20.58 -9.63
C GLY A 31 6.28 -19.88 -8.81
N LYS A 32 6.05 -18.66 -8.28
CA LYS A 32 7.02 -17.87 -7.49
C LYS A 32 7.64 -18.66 -6.35
N THR A 33 6.81 -19.06 -5.39
CA THR A 33 7.22 -19.79 -4.18
C THR A 33 7.96 -21.06 -4.52
N TYR A 34 7.40 -21.87 -5.42
CA TYR A 34 7.99 -23.14 -5.84
C TYR A 34 9.36 -22.95 -6.52
N SER A 35 9.50 -21.97 -7.40
CA SER A 35 10.75 -21.64 -8.10
C SER A 35 11.85 -21.18 -7.15
N ILE A 36 11.51 -20.35 -6.16
CA ILE A 36 12.47 -19.91 -5.14
C ILE A 36 12.92 -21.10 -4.30
N LEU A 37 12.00 -21.97 -3.87
CA LEU A 37 12.32 -23.17 -3.11
C LEU A 37 13.18 -24.14 -3.92
N GLN A 38 12.87 -24.38 -5.20
CA GLN A 38 13.73 -25.18 -6.09
C GLN A 38 15.16 -24.61 -6.16
N LEU A 39 15.28 -23.30 -6.32
CA LEU A 39 16.60 -22.64 -6.36
C LEU A 39 17.38 -22.82 -5.05
N LEU A 40 16.72 -22.64 -3.91
CA LEU A 40 17.36 -22.78 -2.60
C LEU A 40 17.79 -24.25 -2.34
N ILE A 41 16.92 -25.21 -2.69
CA ILE A 41 17.16 -26.64 -2.45
C ILE A 41 18.15 -27.24 -3.45
N LEU A 42 17.93 -27.03 -4.75
CA LEU A 42 18.63 -27.77 -5.80
C LEU A 42 19.95 -27.08 -6.25
N VAL A 43 20.09 -25.79 -5.95
CA VAL A 43 21.30 -25.03 -6.32
C VAL A 43 22.02 -24.54 -5.09
N LYS A 44 21.43 -23.59 -4.33
CA LYS A 44 22.14 -22.91 -3.23
C LYS A 44 22.61 -23.85 -2.13
N ALA A 45 21.85 -24.91 -1.83
CA ALA A 45 22.26 -25.91 -0.84
C ALA A 45 23.43 -26.81 -1.31
N PHE A 46 23.75 -26.81 -2.60
CA PHE A 46 24.87 -27.58 -3.16
C PHE A 46 26.06 -26.72 -3.57
N ASP A 47 25.88 -25.38 -3.63
CA ASP A 47 26.98 -24.44 -3.93
C ASP A 47 28.02 -24.37 -2.79
N SER A 48 27.60 -24.54 -1.53
CA SER A 48 28.49 -24.58 -0.35
C SER A 48 27.82 -25.25 0.86
N THR A 49 28.59 -25.54 1.90
CA THR A 49 28.12 -26.11 3.19
C THR A 49 28.08 -25.05 4.28
N ASP A 50 27.62 -25.41 5.46
CA ASP A 50 27.57 -24.58 6.68
C ASP A 50 26.73 -23.29 6.53
N GLN A 51 25.74 -23.32 5.64
CA GLN A 51 24.83 -22.20 5.42
C GLN A 51 23.56 -22.36 6.27
N VAL A 52 23.00 -21.24 6.71
CA VAL A 52 21.68 -21.16 7.32
C VAL A 52 20.72 -20.49 6.31
N ILE A 53 19.67 -21.20 5.94
CA ILE A 53 18.66 -20.76 4.98
C ILE A 53 17.32 -20.67 5.71
N SER A 54 16.86 -19.43 5.95
CA SER A 54 15.63 -19.18 6.70
C SER A 54 14.46 -18.93 5.75
N ILE A 55 13.38 -19.68 5.92
CA ILE A 55 12.11 -19.50 5.22
C ILE A 55 11.10 -18.94 6.21
N VAL A 56 10.60 -17.75 5.96
CA VAL A 56 9.83 -16.95 6.93
C VAL A 56 8.48 -16.56 6.35
N ARG A 57 7.43 -16.69 7.16
CA ARG A 57 6.09 -16.17 6.90
C ARG A 57 5.48 -15.57 8.17
N LYS A 58 4.40 -14.82 8.04
CA LYS A 58 3.69 -14.18 9.18
C LYS A 58 3.31 -15.20 10.26
N SER A 59 2.67 -16.30 9.89
CA SER A 59 2.19 -17.32 10.82
C SER A 59 2.70 -18.73 10.50
N LEU A 60 2.97 -19.54 11.54
CA LEU A 60 3.45 -20.91 11.37
C LEU A 60 2.43 -21.85 10.72
N PRO A 61 1.13 -21.80 11.03
CA PRO A 61 0.14 -22.62 10.32
C PRO A 61 0.10 -22.35 8.82
N ALA A 62 0.16 -21.07 8.41
CA ALA A 62 0.19 -20.70 7.00
C ALA A 62 1.48 -21.16 6.32
N LEU A 63 2.64 -21.03 6.99
CA LEU A 63 3.93 -21.49 6.48
C LEU A 63 3.93 -23.02 6.25
N ARG A 64 3.38 -23.78 7.20
CA ARG A 64 3.25 -25.26 7.08
C ARG A 64 2.35 -25.69 5.94
N ALA A 65 1.24 -24.98 5.73
CA ALA A 65 0.28 -25.30 4.68
C ALA A 65 0.76 -24.91 3.27
N THR A 66 1.81 -24.12 3.13
CA THR A 66 2.32 -23.57 1.87
C THR A 66 3.80 -23.90 1.66
N ALA A 67 4.70 -22.94 1.85
CA ALA A 67 6.12 -23.07 1.53
C ALA A 67 6.82 -24.27 2.20
N MET A 68 6.46 -24.62 3.43
CA MET A 68 7.05 -25.80 4.07
C MET A 68 6.58 -27.10 3.41
N ARG A 69 5.31 -27.21 3.04
CA ARG A 69 4.80 -28.37 2.30
C ARG A 69 5.51 -28.50 0.95
N ASP A 70 5.55 -27.42 0.17
CA ASP A 70 6.18 -27.40 -1.14
C ASP A 70 7.69 -27.76 -1.05
N PHE A 71 8.37 -27.29 0.01
CA PHE A 71 9.77 -27.66 0.30
C PHE A 71 9.95 -29.17 0.45
N PHE A 72 9.14 -29.82 1.27
CA PHE A 72 9.24 -31.26 1.47
C PHE A 72 8.80 -32.07 0.23
N ASP A 73 7.87 -31.56 -0.55
CA ASP A 73 7.45 -32.18 -1.80
C ASP A 73 8.59 -32.13 -2.82
N ILE A 74 9.32 -31.02 -2.95
CA ILE A 74 10.53 -30.92 -3.81
C ILE A 74 11.61 -31.90 -3.34
N LEU A 75 11.86 -32.01 -2.03
CA LEU A 75 12.85 -32.96 -1.53
C LEU A 75 12.49 -34.42 -1.88
N LYS A 76 11.23 -34.79 -1.77
CA LYS A 76 10.75 -36.13 -2.09
C LYS A 76 10.82 -36.41 -3.60
N GLU A 77 10.42 -35.44 -4.42
CA GLU A 77 10.46 -35.56 -5.89
C GLU A 77 11.89 -35.77 -6.41
N HIS A 78 12.87 -35.23 -5.70
CA HIS A 78 14.29 -35.34 -6.09
C HIS A 78 15.09 -36.38 -5.31
N ASP A 79 14.47 -37.24 -4.50
CA ASP A 79 15.10 -38.25 -3.63
C ASP A 79 16.10 -37.64 -2.61
N LEU A 80 15.83 -36.42 -2.15
CA LEU A 80 16.66 -35.69 -1.18
C LEU A 80 16.09 -35.74 0.25
N TYR A 81 14.89 -36.30 0.44
CA TYR A 81 14.28 -36.38 1.75
C TYR A 81 14.82 -37.56 2.56
N ASP A 82 15.33 -37.28 3.74
CA ASP A 82 15.70 -38.24 4.77
C ASP A 82 15.09 -37.83 6.10
N GLU A 83 14.28 -38.70 6.72
CA GLU A 83 13.59 -38.40 7.96
C GLU A 83 14.56 -38.09 9.11
N ARG A 84 15.77 -38.67 9.13
CA ARG A 84 16.82 -38.43 10.14
C ARG A 84 17.30 -36.98 10.16
N ASN A 85 17.18 -36.29 9.03
CA ASN A 85 17.57 -34.90 8.84
C ASN A 85 16.44 -33.90 9.17
N HIS A 86 15.21 -34.38 9.47
CA HIS A 86 14.04 -33.59 9.72
C HIS A 86 13.73 -33.47 11.23
N ASN A 87 14.00 -32.30 11.82
CA ASN A 87 13.55 -31.99 13.19
C ASN A 87 12.16 -31.32 13.15
N LYS A 88 11.11 -32.12 13.37
CA LYS A 88 9.71 -31.67 13.32
C LYS A 88 9.36 -30.70 14.47
N THR A 89 10.04 -30.81 15.62
CA THR A 89 9.81 -29.94 16.78
C THR A 89 10.36 -28.55 16.55
N GLU A 90 11.59 -28.45 16.04
CA GLU A 90 12.24 -27.16 15.76
C GLU A 90 11.88 -26.61 14.38
N ASN A 91 11.11 -27.32 13.55
CA ASN A 91 10.81 -27.00 12.16
C ASN A 91 12.08 -26.73 11.36
N THR A 92 13.02 -27.67 11.37
CA THR A 92 14.29 -27.55 10.64
C THR A 92 14.57 -28.81 9.81
N TYR A 93 15.36 -28.63 8.75
CA TYR A 93 15.83 -29.71 7.90
C TYR A 93 17.31 -29.52 7.55
N LYS A 94 18.10 -30.58 7.61
CA LYS A 94 19.52 -30.56 7.20
C LYS A 94 19.68 -31.15 5.81
N LEU A 95 20.34 -30.42 4.89
CA LEU A 95 20.63 -30.86 3.54
C LEU A 95 22.05 -30.46 3.16
N ASN A 96 22.87 -31.41 2.76
CA ASN A 96 24.27 -31.19 2.32
C ASN A 96 25.07 -30.30 3.29
N GLY A 97 24.98 -30.56 4.60
CA GLY A 97 25.68 -29.74 5.62
C GLY A 97 25.05 -28.38 5.92
N ASN A 98 23.97 -28.02 5.24
CA ASN A 98 23.26 -26.76 5.42
C ASN A 98 22.01 -26.94 6.30
N LEU A 99 21.62 -25.89 7.02
CA LEU A 99 20.43 -25.87 7.86
C LEU A 99 19.33 -25.04 7.19
N PHE A 100 18.22 -25.67 6.87
CA PHE A 100 16.97 -25.00 6.54
C PHE A 100 16.14 -24.83 7.80
N GLU A 101 15.69 -23.61 8.08
CA GLU A 101 14.83 -23.30 9.22
C GLU A 101 13.54 -22.60 8.77
N PHE A 102 12.41 -23.03 9.34
CA PHE A 102 11.11 -22.46 9.06
C PHE A 102 10.63 -21.64 10.26
N MET A 103 10.45 -20.35 10.05
CA MET A 103 10.17 -19.38 11.12
C MET A 103 8.89 -18.62 10.85
N SER A 104 8.15 -18.34 11.94
CA SER A 104 7.04 -17.38 11.90
C SER A 104 7.33 -16.17 12.77
N LEU A 105 6.64 -15.06 12.48
CA LEU A 105 6.83 -13.80 13.19
C LEU A 105 5.81 -13.55 14.28
N ASP A 106 4.83 -14.44 14.44
CA ASP A 106 3.85 -14.48 15.52
C ASP A 106 4.42 -15.09 16.83
N GLN A 107 5.61 -15.68 16.78
CA GLN A 107 6.31 -16.22 17.96
C GLN A 107 7.40 -15.26 18.48
N PRO A 108 7.66 -15.27 19.85
CA PRO A 108 8.51 -14.24 20.43
C PRO A 108 9.97 -14.28 19.94
N GLN A 109 10.53 -13.12 19.91
CA GLN A 109 11.83 -12.55 19.55
C GLN A 109 13.10 -13.45 19.47
N LYS A 110 13.15 -14.65 20.02
CA LYS A 110 14.40 -15.45 20.13
C LYS A 110 15.03 -15.86 18.78
N LYS A 111 14.22 -16.05 17.72
CA LYS A 111 14.72 -16.48 16.40
C LYS A 111 15.01 -15.32 15.44
N ARG A 112 14.50 -14.11 15.70
CA ARG A 112 14.75 -12.93 14.86
C ARG A 112 16.22 -12.48 14.89
N GLY A 113 16.94 -12.79 15.97
CA GLY A 113 18.33 -12.36 16.21
C GLY A 113 19.43 -13.20 15.55
N ALA A 114 19.13 -14.35 14.98
CA ALA A 114 20.13 -15.24 14.40
C ALA A 114 20.64 -14.75 13.03
N LYS A 115 21.94 -14.86 12.79
CA LYS A 115 22.55 -14.64 11.46
C LYS A 115 22.13 -15.76 10.51
N ARG A 116 21.94 -15.42 9.24
CA ARG A 116 21.60 -16.37 8.17
C ARG A 116 22.31 -16.04 6.88
N THR A 117 22.52 -17.05 6.07
CA THR A 117 23.17 -16.90 4.76
C THR A 117 22.16 -16.44 3.71
N PHE A 118 21.00 -17.11 3.65
CA PHE A 118 19.89 -16.79 2.76
C PHE A 118 18.60 -16.61 3.54
N LEU A 119 17.77 -15.73 3.04
CA LEU A 119 16.43 -15.46 3.57
C LEU A 119 15.41 -15.61 2.45
N PHE A 120 14.32 -16.30 2.72
CA PHE A 120 13.13 -16.30 1.88
C PHE A 120 11.93 -15.80 2.68
N LEU A 121 11.37 -14.66 2.28
CA LEU A 121 10.14 -14.10 2.83
C LEU A 121 8.96 -14.51 1.96
N ASN A 122 8.18 -15.47 2.44
CA ASN A 122 6.99 -15.96 1.76
C ASN A 122 5.76 -15.12 2.14
N GLU A 123 5.01 -14.65 1.14
CA GLU A 123 3.87 -13.73 1.28
C GLU A 123 4.24 -12.48 2.10
N ALA A 124 5.26 -11.77 1.63
CA ALA A 124 5.84 -10.63 2.36
C ALA A 124 4.86 -9.44 2.51
N ASN A 125 3.77 -9.40 1.75
CA ASN A 125 2.66 -8.47 1.95
C ASN A 125 1.96 -8.62 3.32
N GLU A 126 2.12 -9.76 4.00
CA GLU A 126 1.62 -9.99 5.35
C GLU A 126 2.52 -9.37 6.44
N LEU A 127 3.76 -8.96 6.11
CA LEU A 127 4.79 -8.50 7.05
C LEU A 127 4.80 -6.98 7.19
N ASN A 128 5.24 -6.49 8.35
CA ASN A 128 5.47 -5.06 8.55
C ASN A 128 6.93 -4.65 8.24
N LEU A 129 7.16 -3.34 8.14
CA LEU A 129 8.48 -2.79 7.84
C LEU A 129 9.53 -3.14 8.90
N GLU A 130 9.15 -3.18 10.19
CA GLU A 130 10.08 -3.51 11.26
C GLU A 130 10.58 -4.96 11.15
N ASP A 131 9.68 -5.90 10.83
CA ASP A 131 10.03 -7.29 10.55
C ASP A 131 11.06 -7.39 9.42
N TRP A 132 10.84 -6.67 8.33
CA TRP A 132 11.78 -6.58 7.20
C TRP A 132 13.16 -6.07 7.63
N ILE A 133 13.22 -4.93 8.34
CA ILE A 133 14.47 -4.33 8.77
C ILE A 133 15.26 -5.33 9.63
N GLN A 134 14.59 -5.96 10.61
CA GLN A 134 15.22 -6.91 11.52
C GLN A 134 15.78 -8.15 10.82
N LEU A 135 15.08 -8.67 9.83
CA LEU A 135 15.48 -9.86 9.08
C LEU A 135 16.57 -9.55 8.06
N SER A 136 16.45 -8.45 7.33
CA SER A 136 17.36 -8.09 6.25
C SER A 136 18.78 -7.77 6.72
N ILE A 137 18.94 -7.04 7.83
CA ILE A 137 20.25 -6.69 8.39
C ILE A 137 21.05 -7.90 8.90
N ARG A 138 20.38 -9.03 9.14
CA ARG A 138 20.99 -10.28 9.62
C ARG A 138 21.17 -11.34 8.53
N THR A 139 20.91 -10.96 7.29
CA THR A 139 21.09 -11.84 6.12
C THR A 139 22.37 -11.48 5.39
N GLU A 140 23.27 -12.44 5.25
CA GLU A 140 24.61 -12.20 4.71
C GLU A 140 24.64 -12.12 3.18
N LYS A 141 24.10 -13.14 2.47
CA LYS A 141 24.18 -13.24 1.01
C LYS A 141 22.94 -12.65 0.33
N GLN A 142 21.89 -13.41 0.14
CA GLN A 142 20.77 -13.03 -0.74
C GLN A 142 19.43 -13.18 -0.03
N ILE A 143 18.48 -12.31 -0.37
CA ILE A 143 17.12 -12.27 0.15
C ILE A 143 16.16 -12.47 -1.01
N PHE A 144 15.33 -13.49 -0.94
CA PHE A 144 14.23 -13.74 -1.86
C PHE A 144 12.92 -13.33 -1.19
N ILE A 145 12.05 -12.71 -1.94
CA ILE A 145 10.75 -12.23 -1.48
C ILE A 145 9.71 -12.64 -2.49
N ASP A 146 8.60 -13.23 -2.05
CA ASP A 146 7.43 -13.40 -2.90
C ASP A 146 6.17 -12.79 -2.28
N TYR A 147 5.25 -12.35 -3.11
CA TYR A 147 3.93 -11.87 -2.71
C TYR A 147 2.98 -11.72 -3.89
N ASN A 148 1.68 -11.70 -3.59
CA ASN A 148 0.63 -11.25 -4.48
C ASN A 148 0.32 -9.77 -4.19
N PRO A 149 0.17 -8.89 -5.20
CA PRO A 149 -0.02 -7.47 -5.01
C PRO A 149 -1.49 -7.12 -4.65
N SER A 150 -1.95 -7.66 -3.53
CA SER A 150 -3.31 -7.45 -3.03
C SER A 150 -3.50 -6.09 -2.34
N MET A 151 -2.43 -5.36 -2.08
CA MET A 151 -2.41 -4.02 -1.49
C MET A 151 -1.77 -3.05 -2.48
N ASP A 152 -2.35 -1.87 -2.61
CA ASP A 152 -1.82 -0.78 -3.43
C ASP A 152 -0.75 0.05 -2.73
N GLU A 153 -0.72 0.02 -1.39
CA GLU A 153 0.33 0.62 -0.57
C GLU A 153 0.99 -0.42 0.32
N HIS A 154 2.29 -0.58 0.17
CA HIS A 154 3.10 -1.45 1.01
C HIS A 154 4.56 -1.00 1.03
N TRP A 155 5.27 -1.19 2.16
CA TRP A 155 6.68 -0.82 2.30
C TRP A 155 7.60 -1.43 1.22
N LEU A 156 7.19 -2.54 0.61
CA LEU A 156 7.91 -3.16 -0.52
C LEU A 156 8.04 -2.20 -1.70
N TYR A 157 6.96 -1.47 -2.06
CA TYR A 157 6.94 -0.57 -3.21
C TYR A 157 7.81 0.67 -3.03
N ASP A 158 7.81 1.23 -1.81
CA ASP A 158 8.47 2.50 -1.54
C ASP A 158 9.91 2.33 -1.07
N GLN A 159 10.23 1.22 -0.36
CA GLN A 159 11.49 1.09 0.36
C GLN A 159 12.37 -0.08 -0.10
N VAL A 160 11.85 -1.05 -0.83
CA VAL A 160 12.62 -2.22 -1.27
C VAL A 160 12.79 -2.26 -2.78
N ILE A 161 11.72 -2.21 -3.54
CA ILE A 161 11.77 -2.31 -5.01
C ILE A 161 12.61 -1.21 -5.66
N PRO A 162 12.58 0.07 -5.20
CA PRO A 162 13.39 1.13 -5.79
C PRO A 162 14.90 1.06 -5.49
N ARG A 163 15.34 0.10 -4.66
CA ARG A 163 16.76 0.00 -4.27
C ARG A 163 17.63 -0.46 -5.43
N PRO A 164 18.85 0.07 -5.58
CA PRO A 164 19.77 -0.32 -6.65
C PRO A 164 20.28 -1.77 -6.52
N ASP A 165 20.20 -2.36 -5.31
CA ASP A 165 20.57 -3.73 -5.01
C ASP A 165 19.36 -4.69 -5.03
N CYS A 166 18.25 -4.30 -5.69
CA CYS A 166 17.04 -5.08 -5.85
C CYS A 166 16.81 -5.46 -7.32
N THR A 167 16.58 -6.76 -7.56
CA THR A 167 16.02 -7.27 -8.82
C THR A 167 14.53 -7.49 -8.62
N TYR A 168 13.71 -6.87 -9.46
CA TYR A 168 12.26 -7.04 -9.45
C TYR A 168 11.84 -8.01 -10.57
N ILE A 169 11.12 -9.06 -10.20
CA ILE A 169 10.60 -10.09 -11.10
C ILE A 169 9.07 -10.07 -11.01
N HIS A 170 8.42 -9.74 -12.11
CA HIS A 170 6.98 -9.87 -12.26
C HIS A 170 6.63 -11.17 -12.96
N SER A 171 5.59 -11.88 -12.48
CA SER A 171 5.17 -13.17 -13.07
C SER A 171 3.66 -13.37 -13.02
N THR A 172 3.15 -14.08 -14.01
CA THR A 172 1.75 -14.46 -14.16
C THR A 172 1.61 -15.98 -14.17
N TYR A 173 0.39 -16.51 -14.13
CA TYR A 173 0.15 -17.95 -14.32
C TYR A 173 0.70 -18.48 -15.66
N LEU A 174 0.85 -17.60 -16.69
CA LEU A 174 1.43 -17.97 -17.99
C LEU A 174 2.90 -18.37 -17.90
N ASP A 175 3.65 -17.79 -16.95
CA ASP A 175 5.05 -18.16 -16.68
C ASP A 175 5.17 -19.59 -16.14
N ASN A 176 4.07 -20.18 -15.68
CA ASN A 176 3.99 -21.50 -15.07
C ASN A 176 3.03 -22.44 -15.84
N ILE A 177 2.56 -22.04 -17.01
CA ILE A 177 1.49 -22.74 -17.75
C ILE A 177 1.79 -24.23 -18.03
N MET A 178 3.08 -24.57 -18.21
CA MET A 178 3.51 -25.94 -18.48
C MET A 178 3.32 -26.90 -17.29
N PHE A 179 3.13 -26.37 -16.09
CA PHE A 179 2.99 -27.11 -14.83
C PHE A 179 1.56 -27.05 -14.27
N LEU A 180 0.67 -26.28 -14.91
CA LEU A 180 -0.70 -26.10 -14.43
C LEU A 180 -1.68 -27.04 -15.12
N PRO A 181 -2.60 -27.69 -14.37
CA PRO A 181 -3.75 -28.37 -14.95
C PRO A 181 -4.62 -27.41 -15.77
N LYS A 182 -5.21 -27.90 -16.86
CA LYS A 182 -6.11 -27.10 -17.71
C LYS A 182 -7.29 -26.50 -16.94
N GLU A 183 -7.83 -27.24 -16.01
CA GLU A 183 -8.93 -26.82 -15.14
C GLU A 183 -8.55 -25.57 -14.32
N VAL A 184 -7.33 -25.54 -13.77
CA VAL A 184 -6.83 -24.38 -13.01
C VAL A 184 -6.64 -23.16 -13.90
N ILE A 185 -6.14 -23.38 -15.13
CA ILE A 185 -6.00 -22.27 -16.10
C ILE A 185 -7.38 -21.72 -16.46
N ASN A 186 -8.37 -22.58 -16.71
CA ASN A 186 -9.73 -22.15 -17.04
C ASN A 186 -10.37 -21.36 -15.89
N GLU A 187 -10.16 -21.76 -14.63
CA GLU A 187 -10.66 -21.01 -13.47
C GLU A 187 -10.00 -19.63 -13.36
N ILE A 188 -8.70 -19.53 -13.59
CA ILE A 188 -8.02 -18.22 -13.59
C ILE A 188 -8.55 -17.32 -14.71
N GLU A 189 -8.70 -17.85 -15.92
CA GLU A 189 -9.26 -17.11 -17.06
C GLU A 189 -10.72 -16.70 -16.82
N HIS A 190 -11.50 -17.54 -16.12
CA HIS A 190 -12.88 -17.25 -15.78
C HIS A 190 -13.01 -16.06 -14.83
N LEU A 191 -12.04 -15.84 -13.94
CA LEU A 191 -12.00 -14.65 -13.07
C LEU A 191 -12.12 -13.34 -13.85
N LYS A 192 -11.58 -13.29 -15.07
CA LYS A 192 -11.66 -12.13 -15.95
C LYS A 192 -13.10 -11.71 -16.24
N THR A 193 -14.03 -12.65 -16.29
CA THR A 193 -15.44 -12.41 -16.58
C THR A 193 -16.26 -12.07 -15.33
N ILE A 194 -15.78 -12.48 -14.14
CA ILE A 194 -16.49 -12.29 -12.87
C ILE A 194 -16.06 -10.98 -12.23
N ASP A 195 -14.75 -10.74 -12.17
CA ASP A 195 -14.14 -9.60 -11.46
C ASP A 195 -12.78 -9.28 -12.06
N GLU A 196 -12.74 -8.27 -12.93
CA GLU A 196 -11.53 -7.83 -13.63
C GLU A 196 -10.42 -7.44 -12.65
N ASN A 197 -10.76 -6.78 -11.52
CA ASN A 197 -9.77 -6.39 -10.52
C ASN A 197 -9.17 -7.61 -9.82
N TYR A 198 -9.99 -8.60 -9.48
CA TYR A 198 -9.54 -9.85 -8.89
C TYR A 198 -8.64 -10.63 -9.87
N TRP A 199 -8.97 -10.65 -11.15
CA TRP A 199 -8.16 -11.25 -12.19
C TRP A 199 -6.82 -10.51 -12.38
N ARG A 200 -6.81 -9.17 -12.32
CA ARG A 200 -5.55 -8.40 -12.38
C ARG A 200 -4.61 -8.73 -11.24
N ILE A 201 -5.11 -8.82 -10.00
CA ILE A 201 -4.31 -9.17 -8.82
C ILE A 201 -3.84 -10.62 -8.88
N TYR A 202 -4.78 -11.55 -9.00
CA TYR A 202 -4.51 -12.97 -8.80
C TYR A 202 -4.16 -13.72 -10.09
N GLY A 203 -4.60 -13.25 -11.24
CA GLY A 203 -4.21 -13.77 -12.55
C GLY A 203 -2.94 -13.14 -13.07
N LEU A 204 -2.95 -11.81 -13.22
CA LEU A 204 -1.83 -11.08 -13.81
C LEU A 204 -0.74 -10.69 -12.81
N GLY A 205 -1.00 -10.69 -11.51
CA GLY A 205 -0.03 -10.20 -10.51
C GLY A 205 0.20 -8.69 -10.57
N GLU A 206 -0.75 -7.96 -11.10
CA GLU A 206 -0.74 -6.50 -11.14
C GLU A 206 -1.30 -5.93 -9.83
N ILE A 207 -0.88 -4.72 -9.49
CA ILE A 207 -1.47 -4.00 -8.35
C ILE A 207 -2.94 -3.76 -8.67
N GLY A 208 -3.82 -4.26 -7.80
CA GLY A 208 -5.26 -4.11 -7.95
C GLY A 208 -5.71 -2.66 -7.78
N GLN A 209 -6.79 -2.29 -8.44
CA GLN A 209 -7.49 -1.07 -8.11
C GLN A 209 -8.39 -1.33 -6.90
N LEU A 210 -8.40 -0.43 -5.92
CA LEU A 210 -9.33 -0.52 -4.80
C LEU A 210 -10.76 -0.44 -5.32
N LYS A 211 -11.57 -1.46 -5.03
CA LYS A 211 -13.02 -1.39 -5.25
C LYS A 211 -13.62 -0.29 -4.37
N GLY A 212 -14.62 0.39 -4.90
CA GLY A 212 -15.38 1.37 -4.13
C GLY A 212 -14.66 2.70 -3.88
N LEU A 213 -13.62 3.05 -4.64
CA LEU A 213 -13.02 4.38 -4.57
C LEU A 213 -14.06 5.48 -4.72
N ILE A 214 -13.99 6.47 -3.84
CA ILE A 214 -14.94 7.59 -3.84
C ILE A 214 -14.61 8.57 -4.96
N PHE A 215 -13.32 8.88 -5.16
CA PHE A 215 -12.86 9.82 -6.17
C PHE A 215 -12.03 9.10 -7.24
N THR A 216 -12.56 9.05 -8.46
CA THR A 216 -11.88 8.48 -9.64
C THR A 216 -11.59 9.53 -10.71
N ASN A 217 -12.18 10.73 -10.57
CA ASN A 217 -12.10 11.82 -11.53
C ASN A 217 -11.09 12.90 -11.10
N TRP A 218 -9.83 12.50 -10.94
CA TRP A 218 -8.74 13.41 -10.57
C TRP A 218 -7.47 13.10 -11.35
N GLU A 219 -6.58 14.10 -11.45
CA GLU A 219 -5.26 13.97 -12.06
C GLU A 219 -4.26 14.94 -11.44
N THR A 220 -2.98 14.68 -11.65
CA THR A 220 -1.91 15.52 -11.12
C THR A 220 -1.57 16.66 -12.08
N ALA A 221 -1.10 17.77 -11.51
CA ALA A 221 -0.61 18.94 -12.26
C ALA A 221 0.71 19.45 -11.65
N ASP A 222 1.53 20.13 -12.44
CA ASP A 222 2.83 20.62 -11.96
C ASP A 222 2.69 21.79 -11.00
N LEU A 223 1.82 22.74 -11.30
CA LEU A 223 1.65 23.99 -10.53
C LEU A 223 0.18 24.32 -10.33
N PHE A 224 -0.10 24.93 -9.18
CA PHE A 224 -1.41 25.52 -8.90
C PHE A 224 -1.62 26.76 -9.80
N PRO A 225 -2.78 26.91 -10.47
CA PRO A 225 -3.00 27.98 -11.46
C PRO A 225 -3.12 29.37 -10.79
N THR A 226 -2.72 30.38 -11.52
CA THR A 226 -3.03 31.77 -11.21
C THR A 226 -4.37 32.16 -11.84
N GLY A 227 -5.11 33.10 -11.23
CA GLY A 227 -6.37 33.59 -11.79
C GLY A 227 -7.58 32.68 -11.56
N CYS A 228 -7.60 31.91 -10.48
CA CYS A 228 -8.77 31.16 -10.05
C CYS A 228 -9.98 32.09 -9.83
N LYS A 229 -11.19 31.62 -10.13
CA LYS A 229 -12.44 32.34 -9.84
C LYS A 229 -12.56 32.69 -8.36
N TRP A 230 -12.10 31.77 -7.50
CA TRP A 230 -11.90 31.96 -6.08
C TRP A 230 -10.79 31.01 -5.58
N THR A 231 -10.17 31.38 -4.48
CA THR A 231 -9.25 30.55 -3.69
C THR A 231 -9.62 30.64 -2.22
N ALA A 232 -9.41 29.56 -1.49
CA ALA A 232 -9.50 29.52 -0.03
C ALA A 232 -8.63 28.39 0.50
N TYR A 233 -8.45 28.33 1.81
CA TYR A 233 -7.66 27.30 2.46
C TYR A 233 -8.59 26.40 3.28
N GLY A 234 -8.47 25.10 3.12
CA GLY A 234 -9.11 24.11 3.98
C GLY A 234 -8.14 23.68 5.06
N MET A 235 -8.62 23.52 6.29
CA MET A 235 -7.82 23.05 7.40
C MET A 235 -8.56 21.95 8.15
N ASP A 236 -7.89 20.81 8.32
CA ASP A 236 -8.33 19.73 9.19
C ASP A 236 -7.39 19.64 10.39
N PHE A 237 -7.95 19.72 11.61
CA PHE A 237 -7.15 19.69 12.83
C PHE A 237 -6.88 18.27 13.29
N GLY A 238 -5.62 17.95 13.50
CA GLY A 238 -5.16 16.75 14.17
C GLY A 238 -4.19 17.06 15.29
N PHE A 239 -3.85 16.09 16.11
CA PHE A 239 -2.84 16.26 17.16
C PHE A 239 -1.95 15.02 17.28
N THR A 240 -2.26 14.05 18.15
CA THR A 240 -1.35 12.94 18.46
C THR A 240 -1.29 11.90 17.36
N ASN A 241 -2.45 11.42 16.91
CA ASN A 241 -2.53 10.33 15.93
C ASN A 241 -2.79 10.85 14.51
N ASP A 242 -3.57 11.92 14.40
CA ASP A 242 -3.98 12.49 13.14
C ASP A 242 -3.16 13.76 12.81
N PRO A 243 -2.84 13.98 11.53
CA PRO A 243 -2.13 15.17 11.11
C PRO A 243 -3.02 16.41 11.13
N THR A 244 -2.44 17.57 11.42
CA THR A 244 -3.03 18.85 11.02
C THR A 244 -2.68 19.08 9.56
N VAL A 245 -3.69 19.39 8.76
CA VAL A 245 -3.58 19.54 7.31
C VAL A 245 -4.04 20.91 6.87
N VAL A 246 -3.30 21.54 5.95
CA VAL A 246 -3.71 22.76 5.25
C VAL A 246 -3.61 22.54 3.74
N VAL A 247 -4.72 22.72 3.03
CA VAL A 247 -4.78 22.60 1.58
C VAL A 247 -5.28 23.90 0.97
N LYS A 248 -4.57 24.45 0.00
CA LYS A 248 -5.07 25.53 -0.85
C LYS A 248 -5.99 24.97 -1.89
N VAL A 249 -7.20 25.49 -2.00
CA VAL A 249 -8.22 25.05 -2.94
C VAL A 249 -8.69 26.22 -3.79
N GLY A 250 -8.91 25.99 -5.07
CA GLY A 250 -9.42 26.99 -6.00
C GLY A 250 -10.28 26.41 -7.11
N LEU A 251 -11.03 27.26 -7.79
CA LEU A 251 -11.79 26.91 -8.98
C LEU A 251 -11.19 27.61 -10.20
N PHE A 252 -10.67 26.83 -11.13
CA PHE A 252 -10.10 27.32 -12.38
C PHE A 252 -10.55 26.48 -13.56
N GLY A 253 -11.04 27.12 -14.62
CA GLY A 253 -11.50 26.40 -15.83
C GLY A 253 -12.68 25.44 -15.59
N GLY A 254 -13.45 25.62 -14.52
CA GLY A 254 -14.53 24.67 -14.15
C GLY A 254 -14.04 23.45 -13.37
N GLU A 255 -12.78 23.37 -13.01
CA GLU A 255 -12.13 22.28 -12.26
C GLU A 255 -11.76 22.74 -10.86
N ILE A 256 -11.83 21.82 -9.88
CA ILE A 256 -11.30 22.04 -8.53
C ILE A 256 -9.78 21.80 -8.57
N TRP A 257 -9.03 22.77 -8.06
CA TRP A 257 -7.59 22.67 -7.90
C TRP A 257 -7.23 22.61 -6.42
N ALA A 258 -6.36 21.69 -6.07
CA ALA A 258 -5.90 21.47 -4.71
C ALA A 258 -4.38 21.40 -4.62
N ASP A 259 -3.82 22.04 -3.59
CA ASP A 259 -2.39 22.10 -3.35
C ASP A 259 -2.13 21.95 -1.84
N GLU A 260 -1.56 20.80 -1.44
CA GLU A 260 -1.24 20.49 -0.05
C GLU A 260 -0.07 21.36 0.41
N LEU A 261 -0.30 22.17 1.44
CA LEU A 261 0.69 23.09 1.97
C LEU A 261 1.30 22.62 3.29
N LEU A 262 0.52 21.91 4.10
CA LEU A 262 0.93 21.36 5.39
C LEU A 262 0.25 20.01 5.61
N TYR A 263 1.02 19.02 6.07
CA TYR A 263 0.52 17.73 6.52
C TYR A 263 1.45 17.22 7.63
N GLN A 264 1.14 17.53 8.90
CA GLN A 264 2.05 17.28 10.02
C GLN A 264 1.31 16.96 11.30
N ARG A 265 1.85 16.03 12.09
CA ARG A 265 1.34 15.63 13.41
C ARG A 265 1.95 16.45 14.53
N ALA A 266 1.33 16.38 15.70
CA ALA A 266 1.81 16.95 16.96
C ALA A 266 2.05 18.47 16.92
N LEU A 267 1.22 19.22 16.17
CA LEU A 267 1.27 20.68 16.13
C LEU A 267 0.37 21.28 17.22
N THR A 268 0.92 22.23 17.98
CA THR A 268 0.12 23.12 18.83
C THR A 268 -0.54 24.22 17.98
N ASN A 269 -1.56 24.89 18.51
CA ASN A 269 -2.18 26.03 17.82
C ASN A 269 -1.17 27.13 17.49
N LYS A 270 -0.15 27.33 18.35
CA LYS A 270 0.96 28.27 18.10
C LYS A 270 1.81 27.85 16.90
N ASP A 271 2.10 26.54 16.78
CA ASP A 271 2.86 26.02 15.65
C ASP A 271 2.07 26.16 14.35
N ILE A 272 0.76 25.90 14.40
CA ILE A 272 -0.15 26.11 13.25
C ILE A 272 -0.08 27.57 12.78
N VAL A 273 -0.20 28.54 13.70
CA VAL A 273 -0.11 29.99 13.39
C VAL A 273 1.23 30.32 12.74
N ASN A 274 2.33 29.78 13.25
CA ASN A 274 3.66 30.00 12.69
C ASN A 274 3.74 29.46 11.25
N HIS A 275 3.26 28.25 11.02
CA HIS A 275 3.22 27.65 9.67
C HIS A 275 2.33 28.44 8.70
N LEU A 276 1.17 28.93 9.13
CA LEU A 276 0.33 29.78 8.29
C LEU A 276 1.07 31.07 7.84
N ALA A 277 1.88 31.63 8.72
CA ALA A 277 2.71 32.80 8.40
C ALA A 277 3.87 32.47 7.46
N GLU A 278 4.58 31.35 7.68
CA GLU A 278 5.65 30.83 6.82
C GLU A 278 5.15 30.52 5.41
N LEU A 279 3.97 29.94 5.29
CA LEU A 279 3.28 29.65 4.04
C LEU A 279 2.77 30.92 3.33
N LYS A 280 2.97 32.10 3.93
CA LYS A 280 2.56 33.41 3.39
C LYS A 280 1.05 33.48 3.08
N ILE A 281 0.23 32.80 3.88
CA ILE A 281 -1.22 32.91 3.79
C ILE A 281 -1.60 34.32 4.29
N SER A 282 -2.33 35.05 3.44
CA SER A 282 -2.74 36.41 3.75
C SER A 282 -3.75 36.42 4.91
N ARG A 283 -3.69 37.50 5.75
CA ARG A 283 -4.65 37.69 6.84
C ARG A 283 -6.11 37.83 6.36
N GLY A 284 -6.30 38.23 5.11
CA GLY A 284 -7.61 38.35 4.48
C GLY A 284 -8.09 37.08 3.77
N ASP A 285 -7.23 36.08 3.62
CA ASP A 285 -7.60 34.84 2.98
C ASP A 285 -8.53 33.99 3.86
N ASP A 286 -9.57 33.42 3.27
CA ASP A 286 -10.49 32.55 4.00
C ASP A 286 -9.85 31.20 4.32
N ILE A 287 -9.86 30.83 5.61
CA ILE A 287 -9.45 29.52 6.10
C ILE A 287 -10.68 28.81 6.66
N ILE A 288 -11.12 27.74 6.00
CA ILE A 288 -12.30 26.95 6.37
C ILE A 288 -11.82 25.74 7.15
N CYS A 289 -12.13 25.71 8.45
CA CYS A 289 -11.56 24.74 9.37
C CYS A 289 -12.56 23.67 9.80
N ASP A 290 -12.05 22.53 10.22
CA ASP A 290 -12.82 21.61 11.06
C ASP A 290 -13.41 22.35 12.27
N ASN A 291 -14.53 21.85 12.84
CA ASN A 291 -15.23 22.51 13.93
C ASN A 291 -14.53 22.29 15.28
N GLN A 292 -13.43 23.00 15.49
CA GLN A 292 -12.72 23.10 16.77
C GLN A 292 -12.74 24.56 17.27
N PRO A 293 -13.76 24.98 18.04
CA PRO A 293 -13.96 26.38 18.39
C PRO A 293 -12.78 27.06 19.06
N GLN A 294 -12.07 26.36 19.96
CA GLN A 294 -10.90 26.91 20.66
C GLN A 294 -9.75 27.16 19.67
N SER A 295 -9.39 26.21 18.83
CA SER A 295 -8.30 26.34 17.85
C SER A 295 -8.61 27.45 16.85
N ILE A 296 -9.84 27.51 16.35
CA ILE A 296 -10.30 28.58 15.46
C ILE A 296 -10.19 29.95 16.14
N PHE A 297 -10.58 30.07 17.43
CA PHE A 297 -10.47 31.30 18.17
C PHE A 297 -9.02 31.77 18.31
N GLU A 298 -8.09 30.88 18.67
CA GLU A 298 -6.67 31.24 18.82
C GLU A 298 -6.03 31.66 17.47
N ILE A 299 -6.37 31.00 16.38
CA ILE A 299 -5.93 31.36 15.02
C ILE A 299 -6.47 32.75 14.63
N ARG A 300 -7.73 33.05 14.94
CA ARG A 300 -8.33 34.36 14.72
C ARG A 300 -7.69 35.45 15.57
N GLN A 301 -7.40 35.20 16.84
CA GLN A 301 -6.66 36.10 17.71
C GLN A 301 -5.29 36.46 17.13
N SER A 302 -4.67 35.54 16.41
CA SER A 302 -3.41 35.76 15.69
C SER A 302 -3.59 36.50 14.35
N GLY A 303 -4.82 36.97 14.05
CA GLY A 303 -5.16 37.82 12.92
C GLY A 303 -5.52 37.07 11.61
N PHE A 304 -5.61 35.78 11.58
CA PHE A 304 -6.04 35.02 10.39
C PHE A 304 -7.58 34.95 10.31
N ASN A 305 -8.11 34.91 9.08
CA ASN A 305 -9.56 34.81 8.84
C ASN A 305 -10.02 33.35 8.81
N ALA A 306 -9.93 32.70 9.98
CA ALA A 306 -10.36 31.31 10.15
C ALA A 306 -11.83 31.22 10.56
N ARG A 307 -12.57 30.25 10.02
CA ARG A 307 -13.96 29.98 10.39
C ARG A 307 -14.30 28.48 10.26
N ALA A 308 -15.28 28.04 11.06
CA ALA A 308 -15.72 26.66 11.03
C ALA A 308 -16.39 26.30 9.70
N ALA A 309 -16.10 25.10 9.20
CA ALA A 309 -16.84 24.49 8.09
C ALA A 309 -18.30 24.17 8.52
N TYR A 310 -19.18 24.16 7.56
CA TYR A 310 -20.55 23.71 7.81
C TYR A 310 -20.56 22.18 8.07
N LYS A 311 -21.02 21.79 9.25
CA LYS A 311 -21.24 20.38 9.65
C LYS A 311 -22.71 20.17 10.00
N GLY A 312 -23.51 19.80 9.01
CA GLY A 312 -24.89 19.33 9.21
C GLY A 312 -24.99 17.81 9.09
N PRO A 313 -26.16 17.23 9.38
CA PRO A 313 -26.45 15.85 9.01
C PRO A 313 -26.08 15.62 7.53
N GLU A 314 -25.48 14.47 7.22
CA GLU A 314 -25.05 14.11 5.86
C GLU A 314 -24.02 15.05 5.19
N SER A 315 -23.35 15.93 5.97
CA SER A 315 -22.37 16.88 5.40
C SER A 315 -21.21 16.19 4.68
N ILE A 316 -20.79 15.00 5.12
CA ILE A 316 -19.74 14.21 4.46
C ILE A 316 -20.23 13.78 3.09
N GLN A 317 -21.39 13.14 3.01
CA GLN A 317 -21.97 12.69 1.75
C GLN A 317 -22.22 13.85 0.78
N THR A 318 -22.85 14.92 1.28
CA THR A 318 -23.09 16.13 0.48
C THR A 318 -21.80 16.72 -0.08
N GLY A 319 -20.74 16.79 0.72
CA GLY A 319 -19.45 17.31 0.30
C GLY A 319 -18.77 16.41 -0.75
N ILE A 320 -18.83 15.09 -0.58
CA ILE A 320 -18.35 14.12 -1.58
C ILE A 320 -19.12 14.31 -2.90
N ASP A 321 -20.45 14.41 -2.85
CA ASP A 321 -21.28 14.57 -4.04
C ASP A 321 -21.01 15.89 -4.78
N ILE A 322 -20.68 16.95 -4.04
CA ILE A 322 -20.25 18.23 -4.63
C ILE A 322 -18.91 18.05 -5.35
N MET A 323 -17.92 17.49 -4.69
CA MET A 323 -16.58 17.30 -5.26
C MET A 323 -16.61 16.40 -6.50
N LYS A 324 -17.43 15.36 -6.52
CA LYS A 324 -17.59 14.43 -7.65
C LYS A 324 -18.15 15.07 -8.92
N ARG A 325 -18.79 16.23 -8.82
CA ARG A 325 -19.30 16.98 -9.99
C ARG A 325 -18.20 17.69 -10.78
N PHE A 326 -17.00 17.77 -10.21
CA PHE A 326 -15.86 18.47 -10.79
C PHE A 326 -14.72 17.49 -11.06
N ARG A 327 -13.90 17.78 -12.07
CA ARG A 327 -12.59 17.18 -12.19
C ARG A 327 -11.69 17.81 -11.12
N ILE A 328 -10.90 17.00 -10.43
CA ILE A 328 -9.99 17.48 -9.38
C ILE A 328 -8.55 17.45 -9.91
N LYS A 329 -7.89 18.59 -9.90
CA LYS A 329 -6.47 18.75 -10.23
C LYS A 329 -5.68 18.90 -8.93
N VAL A 330 -4.67 18.07 -8.76
CA VAL A 330 -3.84 18.06 -7.55
C VAL A 330 -2.39 18.32 -7.93
N THR A 331 -1.73 19.25 -7.25
CA THR A 331 -0.30 19.48 -7.54
C THR A 331 0.53 18.25 -7.21
N LYS A 332 1.55 17.94 -8.02
CA LYS A 332 2.41 16.76 -7.83
C LYS A 332 3.11 16.72 -6.48
N ARG A 333 3.33 17.88 -5.85
CA ARG A 333 3.95 17.98 -4.51
C ARG A 333 3.00 17.58 -3.36
N SER A 334 1.71 17.47 -3.62
CA SER A 334 0.67 17.12 -2.64
C SER A 334 0.63 15.61 -2.37
N ILE A 335 1.73 15.07 -1.87
CA ILE A 335 1.97 13.62 -1.77
C ILE A 335 0.90 12.93 -0.93
N ASN A 336 0.53 13.52 0.23
CA ASN A 336 -0.44 12.91 1.12
C ASN A 336 -1.87 13.01 0.55
N LEU A 337 -2.26 14.14 -0.03
CA LEU A 337 -3.56 14.28 -0.69
C LEU A 337 -3.71 13.30 -1.86
N ILE A 338 -2.66 13.12 -2.67
CA ILE A 338 -2.64 12.12 -3.75
C ILE A 338 -2.80 10.71 -3.18
N ARG A 339 -2.12 10.41 -2.06
CA ARG A 339 -2.23 9.14 -1.36
C ARG A 339 -3.64 8.92 -0.84
N GLU A 340 -4.26 9.92 -0.23
CA GLU A 340 -5.64 9.82 0.26
C GLU A 340 -6.62 9.60 -0.88
N LEU A 341 -6.54 10.35 -1.99
CA LEU A 341 -7.42 10.17 -3.16
C LEU A 341 -7.31 8.78 -3.79
N LYS A 342 -6.14 8.15 -3.73
CA LYS A 342 -5.94 6.78 -4.19
C LYS A 342 -6.57 5.73 -3.29
N ASN A 343 -6.80 6.05 -1.99
CA ASN A 343 -7.17 5.08 -0.96
C ASN A 343 -8.55 5.35 -0.33
N TYR A 344 -9.14 6.52 -0.53
CA TYR A 344 -10.41 6.87 0.08
C TYR A 344 -11.57 6.16 -0.59
N LYS A 345 -12.18 5.22 0.12
CA LYS A 345 -13.21 4.33 -0.39
C LYS A 345 -14.45 4.25 0.50
N TRP A 346 -15.51 3.73 -0.05
CA TRP A 346 -16.70 3.34 0.71
C TRP A 346 -16.40 2.13 1.60
N LYS A 347 -17.03 2.08 2.77
CA LYS A 347 -17.01 0.87 3.63
C LYS A 347 -17.73 -0.28 2.91
N GLU A 348 -17.29 -1.49 3.22
CA GLU A 348 -17.94 -2.72 2.78
C GLU A 348 -18.62 -3.38 3.98
N ASP A 349 -19.81 -3.97 3.77
CA ASP A 349 -20.47 -4.81 4.76
C ASP A 349 -19.80 -6.20 4.85
N ALA A 350 -20.27 -7.04 5.77
CA ALA A 350 -19.75 -8.39 5.95
C ALA A 350 -19.89 -9.31 4.72
N ALA A 351 -20.76 -8.96 3.78
CA ALA A 351 -21.00 -9.66 2.52
C ALA A 351 -20.14 -9.09 1.37
N GLY A 352 -19.33 -8.04 1.61
CA GLY A 352 -18.51 -7.37 0.60
C GLY A 352 -19.26 -6.36 -0.27
N ASN A 353 -20.50 -5.97 0.10
CA ASN A 353 -21.21 -4.93 -0.61
C ASN A 353 -20.82 -3.54 -0.10
N THR A 354 -20.67 -2.61 -1.00
CA THR A 354 -20.36 -1.22 -0.68
C THR A 354 -21.53 -0.56 0.05
N VAL A 355 -21.30 -0.04 1.26
CA VAL A 355 -22.24 0.80 2.00
C VAL A 355 -21.95 2.27 1.76
N ASN A 356 -22.98 3.11 1.74
CA ASN A 356 -22.87 4.55 1.42
C ASN A 356 -22.28 5.36 2.59
N GLN A 357 -21.19 4.83 3.17
CA GLN A 357 -20.42 5.43 4.26
C GLN A 357 -18.93 5.29 3.95
N PRO A 358 -18.16 6.39 3.92
CA PRO A 358 -16.72 6.30 3.67
C PRO A 358 -15.97 5.65 4.82
N VAL A 359 -14.77 5.10 4.52
CA VAL A 359 -13.85 4.64 5.56
C VAL A 359 -13.34 5.84 6.36
N ASP A 360 -13.04 5.60 7.64
CA ASP A 360 -12.50 6.61 8.55
C ASP A 360 -10.96 6.60 8.55
N LYS A 361 -10.39 6.59 7.34
CA LYS A 361 -8.95 6.61 7.06
C LYS A 361 -8.73 7.32 5.73
N PHE A 362 -7.56 7.90 5.54
CA PHE A 362 -7.21 8.59 4.29
C PHE A 362 -8.15 9.72 3.92
N ASN A 363 -8.55 10.53 4.90
CA ASN A 363 -9.60 11.54 4.72
C ASN A 363 -9.18 12.96 5.16
N HIS A 364 -8.05 13.16 5.82
CA HIS A 364 -7.67 14.46 6.41
C HIS A 364 -7.49 15.57 5.37
N ALA A 365 -6.69 15.34 4.33
CA ALA A 365 -6.50 16.32 3.27
C ALA A 365 -7.74 16.42 2.36
N ILE A 366 -8.43 15.30 2.13
CA ILE A 366 -9.72 15.28 1.42
C ILE A 366 -10.78 16.09 2.18
N ASP A 367 -10.85 15.96 3.50
CA ASP A 367 -11.78 16.71 4.34
C ASP A 367 -11.48 18.21 4.31
N ALA A 368 -10.21 18.60 4.35
CA ALA A 368 -9.80 19.99 4.15
C ALA A 368 -10.30 20.54 2.79
N VAL A 369 -10.14 19.81 1.69
CA VAL A 369 -10.70 20.18 0.38
C VAL A 369 -12.22 20.26 0.43
N ARG A 370 -12.87 19.27 1.04
CA ARG A 370 -14.33 19.18 1.17
C ARG A 370 -14.92 20.38 1.92
N TYR A 371 -14.28 20.83 2.98
CA TYR A 371 -14.74 22.02 3.74
C TYR A 371 -14.81 23.26 2.85
N VAL A 372 -13.78 23.50 2.04
CA VAL A 372 -13.76 24.63 1.11
C VAL A 372 -14.80 24.45 0.00
N CYS A 373 -14.90 23.27 -0.59
CA CYS A 373 -15.88 23.00 -1.64
C CYS A 373 -17.32 23.20 -1.16
N MET A 374 -17.63 22.75 0.03
CA MET A 374 -18.97 22.96 0.63
C MET A 374 -19.24 24.45 0.87
N ASP A 375 -18.26 25.17 1.40
CA ASP A 375 -18.39 26.61 1.68
C ASP A 375 -18.63 27.40 0.40
N ARG A 376 -17.84 27.17 -0.63
CA ARG A 376 -17.86 27.94 -1.88
C ARG A 376 -18.95 27.53 -2.85
N LEU A 377 -19.28 26.26 -2.94
CA LEU A 377 -20.15 25.72 -3.98
C LEU A 377 -21.60 25.49 -3.49
N LEU A 378 -21.84 25.31 -2.17
CA LEU A 378 -23.21 25.34 -1.61
C LEU A 378 -23.76 26.76 -1.49
N GLY A 379 -22.92 27.74 -1.22
CA GLY A 379 -23.32 29.16 -1.05
C GLY A 379 -23.90 29.80 -2.31
N GLU A 380 -23.47 29.39 -3.49
CA GLU A 380 -23.98 29.95 -4.78
C GLU A 380 -25.49 29.68 -4.98
N LYS A 381 -26.07 28.65 -4.36
CA LYS A 381 -27.52 28.39 -4.45
C LYS A 381 -28.37 29.22 -3.46
N ARG A 382 -27.80 29.81 -2.43
CA ARG A 382 -28.54 30.63 -1.45
C ARG A 382 -28.79 32.07 -1.93
N VAL A 383 -27.98 32.60 -2.84
CA VAL A 383 -28.15 34.00 -3.34
C VAL A 383 -29.31 34.13 -4.33
N THR A 384 -29.79 33.07 -4.96
CA THR A 384 -30.84 33.11 -5.98
C THR A 384 -32.27 33.13 -5.38
N ARG A 385 -32.45 33.06 -4.06
CA ARG A 385 -33.77 33.02 -3.42
C ARG A 385 -34.25 34.30 -2.72
N VAL A 386 -33.48 35.38 -2.75
CA VAL A 386 -33.87 36.67 -2.10
C VAL A 386 -34.05 37.78 -3.16
N ARG A 387 -34.86 37.53 -4.19
CA ARG A 387 -35.46 38.59 -4.99
C ARG A 387 -36.86 38.12 -5.43
N LYS A 388 -37.84 38.21 -4.54
CA LYS A 388 -39.21 38.42 -4.89
C LYS A 388 -39.83 39.44 -3.93
N LYS A 389 -39.87 40.66 -4.42
CA LYS A 389 -40.87 41.71 -4.34
C LYS A 389 -41.65 41.88 -3.06
N ILE A 390 -41.47 43.07 -2.52
CA ILE A 390 -42.59 43.92 -2.16
C ILE A 390 -42.87 44.82 -3.34
#